data_eca59c89c61a859ba5951aa404f788f9
#
_entry.id   eca59c89c61a859ba5951aa404f788f9
#
_cell.length_a   1.000
_cell.length_b   1.000
_cell.length_c   1.000
_cell.angle_alpha   90.00
_cell.angle_beta   90.00
_cell.angle_gamma   90.00
#
_symmetry.space_group_name_H-M   'P 1'
#
loop_
_entity.id
_entity.type
_entity.pdbx_description
1 polymer ?
#
loop_
_entity_poly.entity_id
_entity_poly.type
_entity_poly.pdbx_seq_one_letter_code
_entity_poly.pdbx_strand_id
1 'polypeptide(L)'
;ELINAPVTTTLMARGAFPDSHPNHLGMPGMHGTVPAVTGLQKSDLLITLGARFDDRVTGDVKSFAREAKVIHVDIDPAEIGKIRHADVPIVGDAKVVIAMLITELEKQMGGKKPDYSAWWQFINGLKERYPLGYVDLDDGKLAPQTVIKRIGEISGPEAIYAAGVGQHQMWAAQFISYER
;
A
#
# COMPACT_ATOMS: atom_id res chain seq x y z
N GLU A 1 3.49 -3.04 12.86
CA GLU A 1 2.80 -3.35 14.15
C GLU A 1 3.24 -2.39 15.25
N LEU A 2 4.54 -2.05 15.35
CA LEU A 2 5.08 -1.22 16.45
C LEU A 2 4.34 0.10 16.60
N ILE A 3 4.20 0.83 15.48
CA ILE A 3 3.53 2.15 15.46
C ILE A 3 2.05 2.06 15.05
N ASN A 4 1.50 0.88 14.84
CA ASN A 4 0.10 0.67 14.43
C ASN A 4 -0.38 1.57 13.27
N ALA A 5 0.50 1.87 12.32
CA ALA A 5 0.16 2.69 11.15
C ALA A 5 -0.51 1.85 10.06
N PRO A 6 -1.41 2.44 9.26
CA PRO A 6 -1.90 1.83 8.03
C PRO A 6 -0.76 1.62 7.01
N VAL A 7 -0.86 0.55 6.23
CA VAL A 7 0.14 0.18 5.22
C VAL A 7 -0.53 0.03 3.86
N THR A 8 0.11 0.58 2.83
CA THR A 8 -0.26 0.35 1.43
C THR A 8 0.92 -0.25 0.68
N THR A 9 0.66 -1.14 -0.27
CA THR A 9 1.69 -1.73 -1.11
C THR A 9 1.46 -1.33 -2.56
N THR A 10 2.48 -0.75 -3.21
CA THR A 10 2.39 -0.46 -4.64
C THR A 10 2.23 -1.75 -5.44
N LEU A 11 1.87 -1.64 -6.72
CA LEU A 11 1.74 -2.81 -7.59
C LEU A 11 2.96 -3.74 -7.53
N MET A 12 4.17 -3.17 -7.57
CA MET A 12 5.42 -3.92 -7.54
C MET A 12 5.80 -4.43 -6.15
N ALA A 13 5.13 -3.93 -5.12
CA ALA A 13 5.37 -4.32 -3.73
C ALA A 13 4.29 -5.26 -3.18
N ARG A 14 3.38 -5.78 -4.04
CA ARG A 14 2.39 -6.78 -3.61
C ARG A 14 3.11 -8.00 -3.05
N GLY A 15 2.73 -8.45 -1.86
CA GLY A 15 3.41 -9.52 -1.12
C GLY A 15 4.52 -9.03 -0.17
N ALA A 16 5.00 -7.78 -0.28
CA ALA A 16 5.96 -7.24 0.70
C ALA A 16 5.34 -7.01 2.09
N PHE A 17 4.03 -6.95 2.16
CA PHE A 17 3.24 -6.87 3.38
C PHE A 17 1.98 -7.73 3.20
N PRO A 18 1.64 -8.62 4.16
CA PRO A 18 0.53 -9.57 3.99
C PRO A 18 -0.82 -8.87 3.80
N ASP A 19 -1.59 -9.32 2.81
CA ASP A 19 -2.95 -8.79 2.58
C ASP A 19 -3.91 -9.10 3.72
N SER A 20 -3.71 -10.21 4.42
CA SER A 20 -4.51 -10.61 5.59
C SER A 20 -4.27 -9.73 6.82
N HIS A 21 -3.19 -8.94 6.84
CA HIS A 21 -2.89 -8.10 7.99
C HIS A 21 -3.91 -6.95 8.13
N PRO A 22 -4.52 -6.71 9.31
CA PRO A 22 -5.57 -5.71 9.50
C PRO A 22 -5.15 -4.28 9.12
N ASN A 23 -3.86 -3.96 9.23
CA ASN A 23 -3.32 -2.66 8.87
C ASN A 23 -3.15 -2.47 7.36
N HIS A 24 -3.30 -3.52 6.55
CA HIS A 24 -3.18 -3.39 5.10
C HIS A 24 -4.43 -2.72 4.51
N LEU A 25 -4.21 -1.72 3.68
CA LEU A 25 -5.27 -0.97 3.00
C LEU A 25 -5.43 -1.36 1.53
N GLY A 26 -4.55 -2.20 1.01
CA GLY A 26 -4.48 -2.55 -0.40
C GLY A 26 -3.50 -1.68 -1.19
N MET A 27 -3.66 -1.71 -2.51
CA MET A 27 -2.82 -0.97 -3.44
C MET A 27 -3.27 0.50 -3.52
N PRO A 28 -2.33 1.47 -3.57
CA PRO A 28 -2.63 2.87 -3.82
C PRO A 28 -2.73 3.19 -5.32
N GLY A 29 -3.14 4.41 -5.62
CA GLY A 29 -3.07 4.99 -6.97
C GLY A 29 -4.31 4.75 -7.83
N MET A 30 -4.14 4.82 -9.14
CA MET A 30 -5.22 4.85 -10.14
C MET A 30 -6.17 3.64 -10.05
N HIS A 31 -5.66 2.47 -9.73
CA HIS A 31 -6.42 1.23 -9.55
C HIS A 31 -6.43 0.76 -8.09
N GLY A 32 -6.13 1.67 -7.18
CA GLY A 32 -6.07 1.39 -5.76
C GLY A 32 -7.42 1.29 -5.09
N THR A 33 -7.41 0.80 -3.86
CA THR A 33 -8.60 0.78 -3.02
C THR A 33 -8.92 2.20 -2.51
N VAL A 34 -10.19 2.49 -2.28
CA VAL A 34 -10.60 3.79 -1.71
C VAL A 34 -9.92 4.06 -0.35
N PRO A 35 -9.84 3.09 0.58
CA PRO A 35 -9.10 3.30 1.83
C PRO A 35 -7.61 3.62 1.63
N ALA A 36 -6.93 2.96 0.68
CA ALA A 36 -5.51 3.23 0.42
C ALA A 36 -5.29 4.62 -0.17
N VAL A 37 -6.05 4.98 -1.20
CA VAL A 37 -5.94 6.29 -1.85
C VAL A 37 -6.31 7.42 -0.89
N THR A 38 -7.43 7.30 -0.19
CA THR A 38 -7.89 8.34 0.75
C THR A 38 -6.98 8.43 1.97
N GLY A 39 -6.50 7.30 2.48
CA GLY A 39 -5.53 7.25 3.58
C GLY A 39 -4.26 8.01 3.25
N LEU A 40 -3.66 7.76 2.07
CA LEU A 40 -2.49 8.53 1.63
C LEU A 40 -2.79 10.04 1.49
N GLN A 41 -3.92 10.38 0.86
CA GLN A 41 -4.28 11.79 0.63
C GLN A 41 -4.54 12.59 1.91
N LYS A 42 -4.99 11.93 2.97
CA LYS A 42 -5.36 12.57 4.24
C LYS A 42 -4.32 12.41 5.34
N SER A 43 -3.22 11.71 5.07
CA SER A 43 -2.14 11.54 6.03
C SER A 43 -1.38 12.85 6.27
N ASP A 44 -0.84 13.00 7.46
CA ASP A 44 0.08 14.06 7.87
C ASP A 44 1.56 13.64 7.75
N LEU A 45 1.80 12.31 7.67
CA LEU A 45 3.11 11.73 7.50
C LEU A 45 3.04 10.53 6.54
N LEU A 46 3.88 10.52 5.52
CA LEU A 46 4.16 9.39 4.65
C LEU A 46 5.55 8.83 4.93
N ILE A 47 5.62 7.56 5.29
CA ILE A 47 6.89 6.82 5.36
C ILE A 47 6.96 5.95 4.11
N THR A 48 7.80 6.33 3.17
CA THR A 48 7.91 5.69 1.87
C THR A 48 9.17 4.85 1.81
N LEU A 49 9.01 3.56 1.59
CA LEU A 49 10.09 2.57 1.61
C LEU A 49 10.23 1.97 0.21
N GLY A 50 11.23 2.41 -0.57
CA GLY A 50 11.52 1.92 -1.90
C GLY A 50 10.45 2.23 -2.96
N ALA A 51 9.63 3.27 -2.77
CA ALA A 51 8.62 3.67 -3.73
C ALA A 51 8.94 5.05 -4.31
N ARG A 52 8.99 5.13 -5.64
CA ARG A 52 9.50 6.30 -6.39
C ARG A 52 8.46 7.39 -6.64
N PHE A 53 7.26 7.31 -6.10
CA PHE A 53 6.17 8.28 -6.33
C PHE A 53 5.78 8.44 -7.81
N ASP A 54 5.64 7.32 -8.54
CA ASP A 54 5.28 7.40 -9.94
C ASP A 54 3.84 7.93 -10.14
N ASP A 55 3.56 8.41 -11.34
CA ASP A 55 2.31 9.08 -11.68
C ASP A 55 1.07 8.19 -11.55
N ARG A 56 1.22 6.87 -11.64
CA ARG A 56 0.12 5.91 -11.42
C ARG A 56 -0.32 5.86 -9.97
N VAL A 57 0.59 6.22 -9.05
CA VAL A 57 0.31 6.32 -7.60
C VAL A 57 -0.12 7.72 -7.23
N THR A 58 0.60 8.74 -7.68
CA THR A 58 0.38 10.12 -7.24
C THR A 58 -0.74 10.83 -8.01
N GLY A 59 -0.94 10.49 -9.27
CA GLY A 59 -1.68 11.35 -10.17
C GLY A 59 -1.00 12.72 -10.27
N ASP A 60 -1.77 13.80 -10.15
CA ASP A 60 -1.21 15.15 -10.08
C ASP A 60 -0.45 15.35 -8.76
N VAL A 61 0.86 15.44 -8.87
CA VAL A 61 1.79 15.61 -7.73
C VAL A 61 1.46 16.84 -6.88
N LYS A 62 0.94 17.91 -7.49
CA LYS A 62 0.60 19.15 -6.77
C LYS A 62 -0.57 18.96 -5.79
N SER A 63 -1.43 17.98 -6.06
CA SER A 63 -2.58 17.66 -5.22
C SER A 63 -2.38 16.41 -4.35
N PHE A 64 -1.29 15.65 -4.56
CA PHE A 64 -1.01 14.42 -3.84
C PHE A 64 -0.55 14.68 -2.41
N ALA A 65 -1.30 14.18 -1.43
CA ALA A 65 -0.97 14.20 0.01
C ALA A 65 -0.34 15.54 0.47
N ARG A 66 -1.02 16.64 0.19
CA ARG A 66 -0.47 18.01 0.31
C ARG A 66 0.00 18.36 1.71
N GLU A 67 -0.71 17.86 2.73
CA GLU A 67 -0.43 18.14 4.13
C GLU A 67 0.62 17.20 4.74
N ALA A 68 0.99 16.13 4.01
CA ALA A 68 1.90 15.12 4.51
C ALA A 68 3.36 15.59 4.44
N LYS A 69 4.09 15.41 5.54
CA LYS A 69 5.55 15.32 5.53
C LYS A 69 5.96 13.96 4.97
N VAL A 70 7.13 13.88 4.35
CA VAL A 70 7.60 12.68 3.67
C VAL A 70 8.95 12.24 4.20
N ILE A 71 8.99 11.05 4.79
CA ILE A 71 10.23 10.29 5.00
C ILE A 71 10.39 9.40 3.77
N HIS A 72 11.40 9.65 2.95
CA HIS A 72 11.63 8.89 1.71
C HIS A 72 12.90 8.06 1.84
N VAL A 73 12.71 6.76 1.85
CA VAL A 73 13.80 5.76 1.88
C VAL A 73 13.89 5.10 0.53
N ASP A 74 15.03 5.18 -0.11
CA ASP A 74 15.33 4.46 -1.34
C ASP A 74 16.81 4.06 -1.38
N ILE A 75 17.11 2.97 -2.06
CA ILE A 75 18.50 2.54 -2.29
C ILE A 75 19.17 3.39 -3.37
N ASP A 76 18.38 3.91 -4.31
CA ASP A 76 18.86 4.81 -5.35
C ASP A 76 18.75 6.28 -4.91
N PRO A 77 19.88 6.97 -4.69
CA PRO A 77 19.87 8.39 -4.31
C PRO A 77 19.20 9.28 -5.36
N ALA A 78 19.13 8.86 -6.62
CA ALA A 78 18.49 9.62 -7.69
C ALA A 78 16.95 9.62 -7.62
N GLU A 79 16.34 8.69 -6.92
CA GLU A 79 14.89 8.66 -6.71
C GLU A 79 14.45 9.54 -5.54
N ILE A 80 15.33 9.82 -4.57
CA ILE A 80 15.01 10.63 -3.39
C ILE A 80 14.62 12.06 -3.78
N GLY A 81 13.40 12.44 -3.47
CA GLY A 81 12.89 13.79 -3.73
C GLY A 81 12.66 14.14 -5.20
N LYS A 82 12.85 13.22 -6.12
CA LYS A 82 12.74 13.45 -7.58
C LYS A 82 11.34 13.91 -8.01
N ILE A 83 10.30 13.28 -7.52
CA ILE A 83 8.90 13.59 -7.86
C ILE A 83 8.22 14.35 -6.72
N ARG A 84 8.31 13.83 -5.51
CA ARG A 84 7.74 14.43 -4.31
C ARG A 84 8.88 14.85 -3.39
N HIS A 85 8.88 16.09 -2.92
CA HIS A 85 9.87 16.57 -1.95
C HIS A 85 9.92 15.65 -0.74
N ALA A 86 11.13 15.31 -0.30
CA ALA A 86 11.37 14.51 0.90
C ALA A 86 11.79 15.45 2.05
N ASP A 87 10.98 15.50 3.10
CA ASP A 87 11.34 16.25 4.31
C ASP A 87 12.48 15.55 5.06
N VAL A 88 12.49 14.21 5.04
CA VAL A 88 13.57 13.39 5.58
C VAL A 88 14.03 12.40 4.51
N PRO A 89 15.10 12.70 3.76
CA PRO A 89 15.69 11.80 2.80
C PRO A 89 16.58 10.76 3.48
N ILE A 90 16.45 9.49 3.13
CA ILE A 90 17.29 8.39 3.63
C ILE A 90 17.70 7.52 2.45
N VAL A 91 18.99 7.54 2.10
CA VAL A 91 19.56 6.63 1.10
C VAL A 91 20.02 5.35 1.79
N GLY A 92 19.43 4.21 1.42
CA GLY A 92 19.80 2.93 2.03
C GLY A 92 18.89 1.78 1.63
N ASP A 93 19.35 0.57 1.91
CA ASP A 93 18.56 -0.64 1.76
C ASP A 93 17.36 -0.63 2.73
N ALA A 94 16.15 -0.85 2.22
CA ALA A 94 14.92 -0.78 3.00
C ALA A 94 14.93 -1.73 4.20
N LYS A 95 15.48 -2.94 4.08
CA LYS A 95 15.56 -3.92 5.17
C LYS A 95 16.43 -3.39 6.32
N VAL A 96 17.57 -2.79 5.98
CA VAL A 96 18.50 -2.23 6.97
C VAL A 96 17.87 -1.02 7.64
N VAL A 97 17.29 -0.10 6.86
CA VAL A 97 16.66 1.12 7.38
C VAL A 97 15.47 0.78 8.27
N ILE A 98 14.62 -0.18 7.90
CA ILE A 98 13.50 -0.65 8.73
C ILE A 98 14.00 -1.17 10.08
N ALA A 99 15.07 -1.98 10.09
CA ALA A 99 15.63 -2.51 11.33
C ALA A 99 16.14 -1.39 12.25
N MET A 100 16.82 -0.37 11.68
CA MET A 100 17.29 0.80 12.43
C MET A 100 16.12 1.63 12.97
N LEU A 101 15.08 1.85 12.16
CA LEU A 101 13.87 2.57 12.56
C LEU A 101 13.14 1.86 13.71
N ILE A 102 13.03 0.53 13.65
CA ILE A 102 12.41 -0.26 14.73
C ILE A 102 13.19 -0.05 16.02
N THR A 103 14.51 -0.21 16.00
CA THR A 103 15.37 -0.06 17.18
C THR A 103 15.23 1.34 17.81
N GLU A 104 15.24 2.37 17.00
CA GLU A 104 15.13 3.75 17.49
C GLU A 104 13.73 4.06 18.01
N LEU A 105 12.69 3.60 17.32
CA LEU A 105 11.30 3.76 17.78
C LEU A 105 11.04 3.05 19.10
N GLU A 106 11.51 1.81 19.27
CA GLU A 106 11.38 1.07 20.54
C GLU A 106 12.01 1.84 21.70
N LYS A 107 13.21 2.40 21.48
CA LYS A 107 13.91 3.22 22.47
C LYS A 107 13.14 4.49 22.83
N GLN A 108 12.65 5.22 21.81
CA GLN A 108 11.97 6.51 22.04
C GLN A 108 10.56 6.32 22.61
N MET A 109 9.84 5.30 22.17
CA MET A 109 8.47 5.04 22.62
C MET A 109 8.41 4.55 24.08
N GLY A 110 9.47 3.92 24.60
CA GLY A 110 9.50 3.43 25.99
C GLY A 110 8.33 2.49 26.32
N GLY A 111 7.89 1.68 25.36
CA GLY A 111 6.75 0.76 25.49
C GLY A 111 5.37 1.40 25.31
N LYS A 112 5.28 2.70 25.08
CA LYS A 112 4.00 3.37 24.79
C LYS A 112 3.69 3.26 23.30
N LYS A 113 2.47 2.83 22.97
CA LYS A 113 1.99 2.85 21.57
C LYS A 113 1.28 4.17 21.29
N PRO A 114 1.44 4.75 20.07
CA PRO A 114 0.67 5.92 19.69
C PRO A 114 -0.82 5.56 19.58
N ASP A 115 -1.68 6.50 19.92
CA ASP A 115 -3.12 6.36 19.78
C ASP A 115 -3.57 6.92 18.42
N TYR A 116 -3.92 6.03 17.52
CA TYR A 116 -4.50 6.35 16.20
C TYR A 116 -5.97 5.91 16.10
N SER A 117 -6.68 5.80 17.21
CA SER A 117 -8.06 5.30 17.23
C SER A 117 -9.00 6.10 16.31
N ALA A 118 -8.93 7.43 16.33
CA ALA A 118 -9.72 8.28 15.45
C ALA A 118 -9.36 8.09 13.96
N TRP A 119 -8.07 7.92 13.66
CA TRP A 119 -7.61 7.63 12.30
C TRP A 119 -8.09 6.27 11.81
N TRP A 120 -8.01 5.25 12.66
CA TRP A 120 -8.51 3.92 12.34
C TRP A 120 -10.03 3.89 12.21
N GLN A 121 -10.76 4.63 13.01
CA GLN A 121 -12.21 4.78 12.85
C GLN A 121 -12.56 5.34 11.46
N PHE A 122 -11.86 6.38 11.03
CA PHE A 122 -12.03 6.96 9.69
C PHE A 122 -11.70 5.95 8.58
N ILE A 123 -10.55 5.27 8.65
CA ILE A 123 -10.12 4.27 7.66
C ILE A 123 -11.09 3.08 7.60
N ASN A 124 -11.52 2.56 8.74
CA ASN A 124 -12.45 1.44 8.80
C ASN A 124 -13.81 1.81 8.22
N GLY A 125 -14.30 3.03 8.47
CA GLY A 125 -15.50 3.55 7.82
C GLY A 125 -15.38 3.61 6.29
N LEU A 126 -14.18 3.87 5.76
CA LEU A 126 -13.94 3.78 4.32
C LEU A 126 -13.94 2.32 3.82
N LYS A 127 -13.33 1.39 4.57
CA LYS A 127 -13.34 -0.04 4.23
C LYS A 127 -14.77 -0.59 4.17
N GLU A 128 -15.61 -0.21 5.11
CA GLU A 128 -17.02 -0.63 5.18
C GLU A 128 -17.86 -0.01 4.04
N ARG A 129 -17.67 1.27 3.77
CA ARG A 129 -18.46 2.00 2.77
C ARG A 129 -18.06 1.69 1.33
N TYR A 130 -16.79 1.38 1.10
CA TYR A 130 -16.20 1.17 -0.22
C TYR A 130 -15.40 -0.12 -0.27
N PRO A 131 -16.03 -1.28 -0.03
CA PRO A 131 -15.33 -2.55 -0.13
C PRO A 131 -14.85 -2.77 -1.56
N LEU A 132 -13.66 -3.34 -1.71
CA LEU A 132 -13.19 -3.78 -3.01
C LEU A 132 -14.07 -4.94 -3.49
N GLY A 133 -14.70 -4.79 -4.63
CA GLY A 133 -15.63 -5.77 -5.16
C GLY A 133 -15.83 -5.64 -6.67
N TYR A 134 -16.62 -6.52 -7.21
CA TYR A 134 -17.07 -6.52 -8.59
C TYR A 134 -18.47 -7.13 -8.66
N VAL A 135 -19.15 -6.94 -9.79
CA VAL A 135 -20.47 -7.51 -10.04
C VAL A 135 -20.32 -8.71 -10.95
N ASP A 136 -20.91 -9.84 -10.59
CA ASP A 136 -20.98 -11.01 -11.46
C ASP A 136 -21.91 -10.72 -12.65
N LEU A 137 -21.64 -11.40 -13.76
CA LEU A 137 -22.42 -11.25 -14.99
C LEU A 137 -23.65 -12.17 -14.95
N ASP A 138 -24.83 -11.60 -15.23
CA ASP A 138 -26.10 -12.36 -15.22
C ASP A 138 -26.35 -13.20 -16.48
N ASP A 139 -25.42 -13.16 -17.45
CA ASP A 139 -25.55 -13.80 -18.77
C ASP A 139 -24.91 -15.20 -18.86
N GLY A 140 -24.54 -15.77 -17.70
CA GLY A 140 -23.87 -17.08 -17.61
C GLY A 140 -22.37 -17.05 -17.96
N LYS A 141 -21.81 -15.87 -18.22
CA LYS A 141 -20.36 -15.69 -18.41
C LYS A 141 -19.67 -15.39 -17.10
N LEU A 142 -18.38 -15.69 -17.03
CA LEU A 142 -17.56 -15.39 -15.87
C LEU A 142 -16.99 -13.97 -15.98
N ALA A 143 -17.15 -13.21 -14.90
CA ALA A 143 -16.40 -11.94 -14.78
C ALA A 143 -14.89 -12.26 -14.70
N PRO A 144 -14.03 -11.49 -15.38
CA PRO A 144 -12.58 -11.71 -15.33
C PRO A 144 -12.03 -11.69 -13.90
N GLN A 145 -12.60 -10.87 -13.04
CA GLN A 145 -12.24 -10.79 -11.62
C GLN A 145 -12.52 -12.10 -10.87
N THR A 146 -13.66 -12.76 -11.18
CA THR A 146 -14.00 -14.07 -10.61
C THR A 146 -12.93 -15.09 -10.99
N VAL A 147 -12.53 -15.14 -12.25
CA VAL A 147 -11.50 -16.08 -12.74
C VAL A 147 -10.16 -15.83 -12.03
N ILE A 148 -9.72 -14.58 -11.96
CA ILE A 148 -8.44 -14.22 -11.36
C ILE A 148 -8.43 -14.51 -9.85
N LYS A 149 -9.50 -14.13 -9.15
CA LYS A 149 -9.65 -14.45 -7.73
C LYS A 149 -9.59 -15.96 -7.49
N ARG A 150 -10.29 -16.73 -8.30
CA ARG A 150 -10.31 -18.20 -8.20
C ARG A 150 -8.95 -18.84 -8.49
N ILE A 151 -8.18 -18.27 -9.43
CA ILE A 151 -6.79 -18.70 -9.67
C ILE A 151 -5.96 -18.49 -8.40
N GLY A 152 -6.06 -17.33 -7.76
CA GLY A 152 -5.36 -17.06 -6.50
C GLY A 152 -5.72 -18.04 -5.39
N GLU A 153 -7.01 -18.33 -5.20
CA GLU A 153 -7.49 -19.27 -4.20
C GLU A 153 -6.98 -20.71 -4.43
N ILE A 154 -6.96 -21.16 -5.70
CA ILE A 154 -6.51 -22.53 -6.05
C ILE A 154 -4.99 -22.64 -5.96
N SER A 155 -4.25 -21.61 -6.40
CA SER A 155 -2.79 -21.62 -6.39
C SER A 155 -2.19 -21.52 -5.00
N GLY A 156 -2.91 -20.88 -4.08
CA GLY A 156 -2.49 -20.74 -2.69
C GLY A 156 -1.42 -19.65 -2.46
N PRO A 157 -1.01 -19.43 -1.19
CA PRO A 157 -0.21 -18.28 -0.79
C PRO A 157 1.27 -18.34 -1.23
N GLU A 158 1.73 -19.50 -1.66
CA GLU A 158 3.13 -19.70 -2.11
C GLU A 158 3.32 -19.43 -3.61
N ALA A 159 2.23 -19.17 -4.35
CA ALA A 159 2.30 -19.01 -5.80
C ALA A 159 2.96 -17.70 -6.19
N ILE A 160 3.82 -17.75 -7.20
CA ILE A 160 4.43 -16.58 -7.83
C ILE A 160 3.65 -16.27 -9.11
N TYR A 161 3.18 -15.03 -9.23
CA TYR A 161 2.38 -14.58 -10.37
C TYR A 161 3.20 -13.68 -11.28
N ALA A 162 3.31 -14.08 -12.54
CA ALA A 162 3.86 -13.24 -13.61
C ALA A 162 2.71 -12.80 -14.53
N ALA A 163 2.54 -11.51 -14.71
CA ALA A 163 1.49 -10.94 -15.53
C ALA A 163 2.05 -9.96 -16.56
N GLY A 164 1.46 -9.96 -17.76
CA GLY A 164 1.68 -8.89 -18.72
C GLY A 164 0.98 -7.59 -18.27
N VAL A 165 1.14 -6.51 -19.07
CA VAL A 165 0.50 -5.22 -18.79
C VAL A 165 -0.91 -5.18 -19.39
N GLY A 166 -1.89 -4.80 -18.55
CA GLY A 166 -3.28 -4.67 -18.97
C GLY A 166 -4.25 -4.76 -17.80
N GLN A 167 -5.55 -4.83 -18.12
CA GLN A 167 -6.60 -4.93 -17.09
C GLN A 167 -6.41 -6.15 -16.16
N HIS A 168 -6.00 -7.28 -16.74
CA HIS A 168 -5.74 -8.51 -15.97
C HIS A 168 -4.67 -8.32 -14.91
N GLN A 169 -3.63 -7.51 -15.16
CA GLN A 169 -2.61 -7.16 -14.16
C GLN A 169 -3.22 -6.40 -12.98
N MET A 170 -4.08 -5.42 -13.27
CA MET A 170 -4.75 -4.63 -12.24
C MET A 170 -5.69 -5.51 -11.40
N TRP A 171 -6.45 -6.38 -12.04
CA TRP A 171 -7.33 -7.34 -11.35
C TRP A 171 -6.54 -8.37 -10.54
N ALA A 172 -5.39 -8.84 -11.04
CA ALA A 172 -4.51 -9.70 -10.27
C ALA A 172 -4.03 -9.00 -8.98
N ALA A 173 -3.59 -7.75 -9.09
CA ALA A 173 -3.17 -6.96 -7.94
C ALA A 173 -4.29 -6.66 -6.93
N GLN A 174 -5.55 -6.63 -7.39
CA GLN A 174 -6.71 -6.32 -6.57
C GLN A 174 -7.33 -7.57 -5.92
N PHE A 175 -7.42 -8.68 -6.65
CA PHE A 175 -8.26 -9.83 -6.28
C PHE A 175 -7.49 -11.11 -5.93
N ILE A 176 -6.17 -11.16 -6.16
CA ILE A 176 -5.32 -12.20 -5.58
C ILE A 176 -4.85 -11.75 -4.20
N SER A 177 -4.92 -12.64 -3.21
CA SER A 177 -4.35 -12.38 -1.89
C SER A 177 -2.86 -12.71 -1.89
N TYR A 178 -2.04 -11.74 -1.53
CA TYR A 178 -0.59 -11.88 -1.44
C TYR A 178 -0.18 -11.88 0.02
N GLU A 179 0.42 -12.97 0.48
CA GLU A 179 0.83 -13.13 1.89
C GLU A 179 2.35 -13.03 2.08
N ARG A 180 3.10 -13.12 0.99
CA ARG A 180 4.58 -12.99 0.91
C ARG A 180 4.98 -12.48 -0.47
#